data_921d6369ea3202b87b8a9bb50aef7e43
#
_entry.id   921d6369ea3202b87b8a9bb50aef7e43
#
_cell.length_a   1.000
_cell.length_b   1.000
_cell.length_c   1.000
_cell.angle_alpha   90.00
_cell.angle_beta   90.00
_cell.angle_gamma   90.00
#
_symmetry.space_group_name_H-M   'P 1'
#
loop_
_entity.id
_entity.type
_entity.pdbx_description
1 polymer ?
#
loop_
_entity_poly.entity_id
_entity_poly.type
_entity_poly.pdbx_seq_one_letter_code
_entity_poly.pdbx_strand_id
1 'polypeptide(L)'
;MSMTRKEFLQRAGAAALAAAAGPAAMAAEAAGEAKPQERAKVYFSPVIDAEHLNKLYDLVKGEISGKVAIKLHTGERHGPNILPREMVKAFQARIPNSTIVETNTLYHGDRYTTEDTLETLKINGWTFCPVDIMDSEGTVNLPVKGGKHFKEVSMGRHIVNYDSMVVLTHFKGHTMGGFGGSMKNIAIGCA
;
A
#
# COMPACT_ATOMS: atom_id res chain seq x y z
N MET A 1 8.38 36.09 10.06
CA MET A 1 7.13 35.79 10.79
C MET A 1 6.80 34.33 10.60
N SER A 2 6.82 33.55 11.67
CA SER A 2 6.52 32.11 11.63
C SER A 2 5.01 31.92 11.65
N MET A 3 4.47 31.23 10.64
CA MET A 3 3.05 30.91 10.50
C MET A 3 2.70 29.75 11.44
N THR A 4 1.63 29.86 12.21
CA THR A 4 1.17 28.79 13.10
C THR A 4 0.52 27.65 12.29
N ARG A 5 0.51 26.42 12.87
CA ARG A 5 -0.13 25.24 12.27
C ARG A 5 -1.64 25.48 11.97
N LYS A 6 -2.31 26.25 12.82
CA LYS A 6 -3.73 26.60 12.65
C LYS A 6 -3.93 27.53 11.45
N GLU A 7 -3.09 28.54 11.29
CA GLU A 7 -3.13 29.46 10.14
C GLU A 7 -2.80 28.75 8.82
N PHE A 8 -1.85 27.80 8.85
CA PHE A 8 -1.54 26.97 7.69
C PHE A 8 -2.74 26.13 7.26
N LEU A 9 -3.41 25.44 8.18
CA LEU A 9 -4.58 24.62 7.89
C LEU A 9 -5.78 25.43 7.41
N GLN A 10 -6.00 26.63 7.96
CA GLN A 10 -7.04 27.54 7.50
C GLN A 10 -6.79 28.07 6.09
N ARG A 11 -5.54 28.41 5.76
CA ARG A 11 -5.17 28.89 4.42
C ARG A 11 -5.18 27.77 3.38
N ALA A 12 -4.73 26.57 3.74
CA ALA A 12 -4.81 25.40 2.86
C ALA A 12 -6.27 24.98 2.57
N GLY A 13 -7.14 25.05 3.56
CA GLY A 13 -8.57 24.81 3.39
C GLY A 13 -9.27 25.86 2.51
N ALA A 14 -8.94 27.14 2.67
CA ALA A 14 -9.48 28.23 1.87
C ALA A 14 -8.98 28.17 0.40
N ALA A 15 -7.72 27.80 0.17
CA ALA A 15 -7.17 27.63 -1.18
C ALA A 15 -7.80 26.44 -1.91
N ALA A 16 -8.10 25.34 -1.21
CA ALA A 16 -8.79 24.17 -1.76
C ALA A 16 -10.26 24.50 -2.15
N LEU A 17 -10.95 25.31 -1.35
CA LEU A 17 -12.32 25.78 -1.66
C LEU A 17 -12.33 26.76 -2.84
N ALA A 18 -11.36 27.67 -2.96
CA ALA A 18 -11.27 28.63 -4.07
C ALA A 18 -10.91 27.94 -5.41
N ALA A 19 -10.07 26.91 -5.37
CA ALA A 19 -9.73 26.10 -6.55
C ALA A 19 -10.90 25.22 -7.03
N ALA A 20 -11.80 24.85 -6.13
CA ALA A 20 -13.00 24.06 -6.48
C ALA A 20 -14.13 24.90 -7.10
N ALA A 21 -14.16 26.22 -6.88
CA ALA A 21 -15.23 27.08 -7.36
C ALA A 21 -15.01 27.64 -8.79
N GLY A 22 -13.79 27.67 -9.30
CA GLY A 22 -13.46 28.27 -10.59
C GLY A 22 -13.86 27.47 -11.85
N PRO A 23 -13.61 26.17 -11.94
CA PRO A 23 -13.96 25.36 -13.10
C PRO A 23 -15.37 24.77 -13.07
N ALA A 24 -16.02 24.69 -11.91
CA ALA A 24 -17.32 24.02 -11.76
C ALA A 24 -18.47 24.76 -12.44
N ALA A 25 -18.39 26.08 -12.60
CA ALA A 25 -19.43 26.86 -13.23
C ALA A 25 -19.50 26.68 -14.76
N MET A 26 -18.41 26.30 -15.41
CA MET A 26 -18.38 26.06 -16.87
C MET A 26 -18.57 24.58 -17.26
N ALA A 27 -18.48 23.66 -16.31
CA ALA A 27 -18.68 22.23 -16.55
C ALA A 27 -20.15 21.77 -16.37
N ALA A 28 -21.01 22.63 -15.82
CA ALA A 28 -22.39 22.27 -15.52
C ALA A 28 -23.31 22.16 -16.76
N GLU A 29 -22.90 22.70 -17.91
CA GLU A 29 -23.71 22.66 -19.14
C GLU A 29 -23.44 21.44 -20.06
N ALA A 30 -22.41 20.63 -19.76
CA ALA A 30 -22.05 19.47 -20.59
C ALA A 30 -22.21 18.12 -19.88
N ALA A 31 -22.69 18.10 -18.64
CA ALA A 31 -22.94 16.87 -17.90
C ALA A 31 -24.39 16.41 -18.14
N GLY A 32 -24.59 15.60 -19.18
CA GLY A 32 -25.72 14.67 -19.19
C GLY A 32 -25.73 13.89 -17.88
N GLU A 33 -26.90 13.59 -17.33
CA GLU A 33 -27.11 12.90 -16.05
C GLU A 33 -26.18 11.70 -15.89
N ALA A 34 -25.07 11.89 -15.19
CA ALA A 34 -24.17 10.81 -14.83
C ALA A 34 -24.96 9.87 -13.91
N LYS A 35 -25.11 8.61 -14.30
CA LYS A 35 -25.69 7.58 -13.43
C LYS A 35 -25.01 7.65 -12.06
N PRO A 36 -25.75 7.54 -10.96
CA PRO A 36 -25.16 7.54 -9.62
C PRO A 36 -24.03 6.51 -9.58
N GLN A 37 -22.81 6.98 -9.44
CA GLN A 37 -21.66 6.08 -9.33
C GLN A 37 -21.77 5.38 -7.99
N GLU A 38 -21.88 4.06 -8.00
CA GLU A 38 -21.92 3.26 -6.78
C GLU A 38 -20.62 3.50 -6.01
N ARG A 39 -20.73 3.98 -4.78
CA ARG A 39 -19.56 4.27 -3.94
C ARG A 39 -18.96 2.97 -3.43
N ALA A 40 -17.65 2.86 -3.49
CA ALA A 40 -16.94 1.73 -2.91
C ALA A 40 -17.23 1.61 -1.40
N LYS A 41 -17.48 0.40 -0.93
CA LYS A 41 -17.66 0.13 0.50
C LYS A 41 -16.32 0.21 1.19
N VAL A 42 -16.28 0.91 2.32
CA VAL A 42 -15.11 1.01 3.20
C VAL A 42 -15.52 0.50 4.58
N TYR A 43 -14.73 -0.42 5.12
CA TYR A 43 -14.92 -0.97 6.45
C TYR A 43 -13.89 -0.37 7.41
N PHE A 44 -14.34 -0.05 8.62
CA PHE A 44 -13.52 0.61 9.64
C PHE A 44 -13.67 -0.10 10.99
N SER A 45 -12.57 -0.24 11.71
CA SER A 45 -12.54 -0.63 13.12
C SER A 45 -11.75 0.40 13.92
N PRO A 46 -12.28 0.88 15.07
CA PRO A 46 -11.53 1.74 15.99
C PRO A 46 -10.50 0.95 16.82
N VAL A 47 -10.57 -0.37 16.78
CA VAL A 47 -9.66 -1.27 17.53
C VAL A 47 -8.67 -1.89 16.57
N ILE A 48 -7.39 -1.77 16.92
CA ILE A 48 -6.26 -2.29 16.12
C ILE A 48 -5.66 -3.49 16.85
N ASP A 49 -6.17 -4.67 16.54
CA ASP A 49 -5.67 -5.96 17.02
C ASP A 49 -5.89 -7.05 15.96
N ALA A 50 -5.39 -8.25 16.22
CA ALA A 50 -5.51 -9.38 15.30
C ALA A 50 -6.96 -9.82 15.07
N GLU A 51 -7.80 -9.77 16.09
CA GLU A 51 -9.21 -10.19 16.00
C GLU A 51 -9.98 -9.25 15.07
N HIS A 52 -9.87 -7.94 15.28
CA HIS A 52 -10.58 -6.94 14.46
C HIS A 52 -10.02 -6.88 13.04
N LEU A 53 -8.71 -7.04 12.86
CA LEU A 53 -8.11 -7.16 11.53
C LEU A 53 -8.68 -8.36 10.77
N ASN A 54 -8.78 -9.53 11.41
CA ASN A 54 -9.36 -10.71 10.81
C ASN A 54 -10.86 -10.53 10.48
N LYS A 55 -11.63 -9.85 11.33
CA LYS A 55 -13.03 -9.50 11.04
C LYS A 55 -13.15 -8.59 9.81
N LEU A 56 -12.27 -7.58 9.69
CA LEU A 56 -12.24 -6.71 8.50
C LEU A 56 -11.89 -7.51 7.23
N TYR A 57 -10.90 -8.40 7.32
CA TYR A 57 -10.54 -9.29 6.20
C TYR A 57 -11.72 -10.16 5.76
N ASP A 58 -12.48 -10.74 6.70
CA ASP A 58 -13.65 -11.57 6.39
C ASP A 58 -14.73 -10.83 5.57
N LEU A 59 -14.78 -9.50 5.66
CA LEU A 59 -15.71 -8.66 4.89
C LEU A 59 -15.26 -8.40 3.44
N VAL A 60 -13.96 -8.56 3.16
CA VAL A 60 -13.37 -8.21 1.85
C VAL A 60 -12.74 -9.39 1.11
N LYS A 61 -12.61 -10.55 1.74
CA LYS A 61 -11.90 -11.73 1.22
C LYS A 61 -12.59 -12.43 0.04
N GLY A 62 -13.79 -12.02 -0.36
CA GLY A 62 -14.62 -12.76 -1.32
C GLY A 62 -13.96 -13.01 -2.68
N GLU A 63 -13.02 -12.17 -3.09
CA GLU A 63 -12.28 -12.30 -4.35
C GLU A 63 -10.85 -12.83 -4.17
N ILE A 64 -10.43 -13.13 -2.93
CA ILE A 64 -9.09 -13.62 -2.63
C ILE A 64 -9.06 -15.13 -2.79
N SER A 65 -8.20 -15.63 -3.68
CA SER A 65 -8.09 -17.05 -3.98
C SER A 65 -6.69 -17.44 -4.43
N GLY A 66 -6.42 -18.75 -4.50
CA GLY A 66 -5.18 -19.30 -5.00
C GLY A 66 -3.96 -19.05 -4.11
N LYS A 67 -2.81 -18.78 -4.70
CA LYS A 67 -1.58 -18.39 -3.99
C LYS A 67 -1.63 -16.89 -3.70
N VAL A 68 -1.58 -16.53 -2.43
CA VAL A 68 -1.82 -15.16 -1.97
C VAL A 68 -0.53 -14.47 -1.56
N ALA A 69 -0.24 -13.32 -2.17
CA ALA A 69 0.79 -12.42 -1.71
C ALA A 69 0.24 -11.51 -0.59
N ILE A 70 0.90 -11.44 0.56
CA ILE A 70 0.64 -10.44 1.59
C ILE A 70 1.72 -9.37 1.49
N LYS A 71 1.42 -8.25 0.83
CA LYS A 71 2.37 -7.14 0.72
C LYS A 71 2.38 -6.33 2.01
N LEU A 72 3.52 -6.34 2.68
CA LEU A 72 3.79 -5.54 3.87
C LEU A 72 4.70 -4.36 3.54
N HIS A 73 4.96 -3.56 4.56
CA HIS A 73 6.17 -2.77 4.72
C HIS A 73 6.92 -3.35 5.91
N THR A 74 7.92 -4.16 5.64
CA THR A 74 8.68 -4.91 6.67
C THR A 74 9.64 -4.04 7.45
N GLY A 75 9.90 -2.82 6.98
CA GLY A 75 10.65 -1.76 7.66
C GLY A 75 12.15 -1.84 7.45
N GLU A 76 12.82 -0.75 7.81
CA GLU A 76 14.26 -0.69 7.89
C GLU A 76 14.77 -1.51 9.09
N ARG A 77 16.04 -1.87 9.08
CA ARG A 77 16.68 -2.63 10.16
C ARG A 77 16.48 -1.90 11.49
N HIS A 78 15.96 -2.62 12.48
CA HIS A 78 15.56 -2.07 13.79
C HIS A 78 14.55 -0.91 13.70
N GLY A 79 13.89 -0.74 12.58
CA GLY A 79 12.97 0.38 12.35
C GLY A 79 11.74 0.34 13.25
N PRO A 80 11.27 1.51 13.75
CA PRO A 80 10.15 1.58 14.67
C PRO A 80 8.78 1.50 13.98
N ASN A 81 8.68 1.84 12.72
CA ASN A 81 7.38 2.07 12.04
C ASN A 81 6.93 0.84 11.23
N ILE A 82 6.83 -0.30 11.92
CA ILE A 82 6.33 -1.55 11.33
C ILE A 82 5.07 -2.03 12.07
N LEU A 83 4.26 -2.85 11.39
CA LEU A 83 3.11 -3.48 12.02
C LEU A 83 3.53 -4.43 13.15
N PRO A 84 2.73 -4.56 14.22
CA PRO A 84 3.01 -5.54 15.27
C PRO A 84 3.10 -6.95 14.70
N ARG A 85 4.22 -7.62 14.91
CA ARG A 85 4.52 -8.94 14.31
C ARG A 85 3.49 -10.00 14.65
N GLU A 86 3.05 -10.06 15.91
CA GLU A 86 2.04 -11.03 16.34
C GLU A 86 0.69 -10.81 15.66
N MET A 87 0.31 -9.56 15.38
CA MET A 87 -0.89 -9.25 14.60
C MET A 87 -0.76 -9.74 13.16
N VAL A 88 0.38 -9.50 12.52
CA VAL A 88 0.65 -9.96 11.14
C VAL A 88 0.72 -11.49 11.08
N LYS A 89 1.33 -12.13 12.07
CA LYS A 89 1.40 -13.59 12.19
C LYS A 89 0.01 -14.22 12.27
N ALA A 90 -0.84 -13.67 13.14
CA ALA A 90 -2.23 -14.15 13.28
C ALA A 90 -3.04 -13.91 11.99
N PHE A 91 -2.79 -12.80 11.30
CA PHE A 91 -3.42 -12.49 10.03
C PHE A 91 -2.95 -13.44 8.91
N GLN A 92 -1.64 -13.66 8.78
CA GLN A 92 -1.07 -14.57 7.79
C GLN A 92 -1.58 -16.01 7.99
N ALA A 93 -1.64 -16.47 9.24
CA ALA A 93 -2.17 -17.80 9.55
C ALA A 93 -3.66 -17.98 9.17
N ARG A 94 -4.42 -16.89 9.04
CA ARG A 94 -5.80 -16.88 8.58
C ARG A 94 -5.95 -17.11 7.08
N ILE A 95 -4.90 -16.84 6.30
CA ILE A 95 -4.93 -16.90 4.83
C ILE A 95 -4.14 -18.11 4.36
N PRO A 96 -4.80 -19.21 4.01
CA PRO A 96 -4.12 -20.40 3.50
C PRO A 96 -3.31 -20.07 2.24
N ASN A 97 -2.18 -20.77 2.05
CA ASN A 97 -1.33 -20.62 0.88
C ASN A 97 -0.84 -19.17 0.66
N SER A 98 -0.58 -18.42 1.75
CA SER A 98 -0.10 -17.07 1.69
C SER A 98 1.40 -16.97 1.98
N THR A 99 2.03 -15.99 1.33
CA THR A 99 3.44 -15.64 1.50
C THR A 99 3.55 -14.14 1.73
N ILE A 100 4.35 -13.70 2.70
CA ILE A 100 4.70 -12.29 2.82
C ILE A 100 5.62 -11.93 1.64
N VAL A 101 5.34 -10.79 0.98
CA VAL A 101 6.14 -10.33 -0.15
C VAL A 101 6.70 -8.94 0.10
N GLU A 102 7.94 -8.73 -0.34
CA GLU A 102 8.69 -7.48 -0.32
C GLU A 102 9.50 -7.31 -1.59
N THR A 103 10.18 -6.17 -1.72
CA THR A 103 11.20 -5.91 -2.74
C THR A 103 12.43 -5.28 -2.10
N ASN A 104 13.53 -5.32 -2.80
CA ASN A 104 14.73 -4.56 -2.46
C ASN A 104 14.45 -3.05 -2.59
N THR A 105 15.34 -2.21 -2.07
CA THR A 105 15.26 -0.76 -2.24
C THR A 105 16.21 -0.30 -3.34
N LEU A 106 15.84 0.74 -4.08
CA LEU A 106 16.71 1.36 -5.09
C LEU A 106 17.81 2.25 -4.48
N TYR A 107 17.67 2.62 -3.21
CA TYR A 107 18.68 3.40 -2.48
C TYR A 107 19.58 2.48 -1.65
N HIS A 108 20.84 2.84 -1.51
CA HIS A 108 21.81 2.12 -0.68
C HIS A 108 21.36 2.07 0.79
N GLY A 109 21.50 0.93 1.41
CA GLY A 109 21.12 0.68 2.80
C GLY A 109 20.92 -0.81 3.08
N ASP A 110 20.35 -1.12 4.22
CA ASP A 110 20.17 -2.49 4.73
C ASP A 110 19.14 -3.35 3.98
N ARG A 111 18.62 -2.87 2.85
CA ARG A 111 17.69 -3.57 1.97
C ARG A 111 18.01 -3.34 0.49
N TYR A 112 19.27 -3.01 0.18
CA TYR A 112 19.71 -2.74 -1.18
C TYR A 112 19.88 -4.01 -2.01
N THR A 113 20.39 -5.09 -1.40
CA THR A 113 20.51 -6.41 -2.02
C THR A 113 19.49 -7.38 -1.43
N THR A 114 19.24 -8.48 -2.12
CA THR A 114 18.34 -9.54 -1.61
C THR A 114 18.88 -10.14 -0.31
N GLU A 115 20.20 -10.32 -0.19
CA GLU A 115 20.85 -10.82 1.00
C GLU A 115 20.65 -9.87 2.18
N ASP A 116 20.88 -8.57 1.99
CA ASP A 116 20.69 -7.55 3.01
C ASP A 116 19.22 -7.47 3.44
N THR A 117 18.29 -7.55 2.47
CA THR A 117 16.86 -7.55 2.73
C THR A 117 16.46 -8.76 3.57
N LEU A 118 16.92 -9.96 3.22
CA LEU A 118 16.65 -11.18 4.00
C LEU A 118 17.22 -11.12 5.41
N GLU A 119 18.42 -10.57 5.58
CA GLU A 119 19.00 -10.36 6.91
C GLU A 119 18.19 -9.34 7.72
N THR A 120 17.79 -8.23 7.11
CA THR A 120 16.92 -7.24 7.74
C THR A 120 15.58 -7.83 8.18
N LEU A 121 14.98 -8.72 7.37
CA LEU A 121 13.77 -9.44 7.73
C LEU A 121 13.96 -10.32 8.97
N LYS A 122 15.08 -11.03 9.09
CA LYS A 122 15.41 -11.83 10.28
C LYS A 122 15.56 -10.94 11.53
N ILE A 123 16.31 -9.85 11.42
CA ILE A 123 16.53 -8.89 12.50
C ILE A 123 15.21 -8.29 12.97
N ASN A 124 14.32 -7.95 12.04
CA ASN A 124 13.00 -7.41 12.34
C ASN A 124 11.98 -8.47 12.79
N GLY A 125 12.35 -9.77 12.79
CA GLY A 125 11.52 -10.88 13.29
C GLY A 125 10.43 -11.37 12.33
N TRP A 126 10.62 -11.15 11.02
CA TRP A 126 9.72 -11.68 9.98
C TRP A 126 10.12 -13.10 9.56
N THR A 127 10.12 -14.04 10.51
CA THR A 127 10.61 -15.41 10.31
C THR A 127 9.54 -16.49 10.56
N PHE A 128 8.31 -16.09 10.85
CA PHE A 128 7.23 -16.99 11.20
C PHE A 128 6.50 -17.60 9.99
N CYS A 129 6.77 -17.10 8.79
CA CYS A 129 6.24 -17.65 7.54
C CYS A 129 7.25 -17.41 6.40
N PRO A 130 7.06 -18.04 5.22
CA PRO A 130 7.86 -17.71 4.04
C PRO A 130 7.75 -16.23 3.67
N VAL A 131 8.89 -15.64 3.28
CA VAL A 131 8.97 -14.29 2.72
C VAL A 131 9.62 -14.38 1.35
N ASP A 132 9.01 -13.75 0.35
CA ASP A 132 9.51 -13.69 -1.03
C ASP A 132 9.94 -12.27 -1.36
N ILE A 133 11.18 -12.11 -1.81
CA ILE A 133 11.70 -10.85 -2.35
C ILE A 133 11.44 -10.87 -3.85
N MET A 134 10.36 -10.20 -4.25
CA MET A 134 9.76 -10.34 -5.59
C MET A 134 10.68 -9.96 -6.75
N ASP A 135 11.66 -9.10 -6.51
CA ASP A 135 12.65 -8.64 -7.50
C ASP A 135 14.01 -9.36 -7.39
N SER A 136 14.14 -10.40 -6.57
CA SER A 136 15.38 -11.17 -6.42
C SER A 136 15.88 -11.79 -7.74
N GLU A 137 14.98 -12.06 -8.68
CA GLU A 137 15.27 -12.58 -10.02
C GLU A 137 15.00 -11.54 -11.13
N GLY A 138 15.00 -10.25 -10.76
CA GLY A 138 14.76 -9.13 -11.68
C GLY A 138 13.30 -8.72 -11.76
N THR A 139 12.93 -8.08 -12.87
CA THR A 139 11.62 -7.45 -13.06
C THR A 139 10.82 -8.07 -14.22
N VAL A 140 9.52 -7.75 -14.26
CA VAL A 140 8.61 -8.05 -15.36
C VAL A 140 7.80 -6.80 -15.70
N ASN A 141 7.62 -6.53 -16.99
CA ASN A 141 6.76 -5.44 -17.44
C ASN A 141 5.32 -5.92 -17.57
N LEU A 142 4.41 -5.27 -16.88
CA LEU A 142 2.98 -5.56 -16.89
C LEU A 142 2.21 -4.48 -17.64
N PRO A 143 1.24 -4.82 -18.52
CA PRO A 143 0.45 -3.85 -19.25
C PRO A 143 -0.52 -3.09 -18.35
N VAL A 144 -0.62 -1.76 -18.55
CA VAL A 144 -1.57 -0.89 -17.85
C VAL A 144 -2.76 -0.61 -18.76
N LYS A 145 -3.87 -1.30 -18.53
CA LYS A 145 -5.12 -1.09 -19.29
C LYS A 145 -5.69 0.31 -19.02
N GLY A 146 -5.92 1.08 -20.08
CA GLY A 146 -6.49 2.42 -19.95
C GLY A 146 -5.54 3.45 -19.33
N GLY A 147 -4.27 3.14 -19.17
CA GLY A 147 -3.28 4.04 -18.59
C GLY A 147 -3.17 5.35 -19.38
N LYS A 148 -3.33 6.49 -18.67
CA LYS A 148 -3.22 7.82 -19.27
C LYS A 148 -1.77 8.18 -19.61
N HIS A 149 -0.84 7.89 -18.71
CA HIS A 149 0.57 8.25 -18.83
C HIS A 149 1.48 7.07 -19.18
N PHE A 150 1.20 5.90 -18.58
CA PHE A 150 2.00 4.70 -18.78
C PHE A 150 1.21 3.61 -19.48
N LYS A 151 1.86 2.89 -20.38
CA LYS A 151 1.29 1.73 -21.08
C LYS A 151 1.68 0.42 -20.40
N GLU A 152 2.79 0.44 -19.69
CA GLU A 152 3.30 -0.67 -18.88
C GLU A 152 3.94 -0.15 -17.59
N VAL A 153 4.10 -1.04 -16.61
CA VAL A 153 4.80 -0.81 -15.36
C VAL A 153 5.75 -1.97 -15.10
N SER A 154 6.98 -1.65 -14.69
CA SER A 154 7.95 -2.65 -14.28
C SER A 154 7.68 -3.02 -12.81
N MET A 155 7.60 -4.32 -12.53
CA MET A 155 7.31 -4.86 -11.20
C MET A 155 8.32 -5.97 -10.88
N GLY A 156 8.54 -6.26 -9.59
CA GLY A 156 9.32 -7.42 -9.19
C GLY A 156 8.79 -8.70 -9.85
N ARG A 157 9.68 -9.47 -10.49
CA ARG A 157 9.32 -10.60 -11.36
C ARG A 157 8.36 -11.60 -10.71
N HIS A 158 8.53 -11.88 -9.42
CA HIS A 158 7.72 -12.89 -8.75
C HIS A 158 6.25 -12.49 -8.53
N ILE A 159 5.86 -11.24 -8.81
CA ILE A 159 4.46 -10.82 -8.69
C ILE A 159 3.50 -11.69 -9.51
N VAL A 160 3.98 -12.20 -10.66
CA VAL A 160 3.17 -13.08 -11.54
C VAL A 160 2.99 -14.51 -11.00
N ASN A 161 3.67 -14.86 -9.90
CA ASN A 161 3.54 -16.15 -9.24
C ASN A 161 2.36 -16.21 -8.26
N TYR A 162 1.61 -15.13 -8.11
CA TYR A 162 0.51 -15.01 -7.17
C TYR A 162 -0.82 -14.78 -7.90
N ASP A 163 -1.88 -15.42 -7.41
CA ASP A 163 -3.23 -15.29 -7.95
C ASP A 163 -3.97 -14.09 -7.35
N SER A 164 -3.63 -13.75 -6.11
CA SER A 164 -4.24 -12.65 -5.37
C SER A 164 -3.20 -11.90 -4.51
N MET A 165 -3.48 -10.63 -4.23
CA MET A 165 -2.65 -9.82 -3.33
C MET A 165 -3.50 -9.13 -2.27
N VAL A 166 -3.09 -9.25 -1.02
CA VAL A 166 -3.61 -8.47 0.12
C VAL A 166 -2.54 -7.48 0.55
N VAL A 167 -2.89 -6.19 0.55
CA VAL A 167 -1.95 -5.14 0.97
C VAL A 167 -2.25 -4.77 2.41
N LEU A 168 -1.41 -5.22 3.33
CA LEU A 168 -1.49 -4.91 4.74
C LEU A 168 -0.47 -3.81 5.08
N THR A 169 -0.96 -2.59 5.19
CA THR A 169 -0.12 -1.40 5.22
C THR A 169 -0.20 -0.67 6.55
N HIS A 170 0.96 -0.24 7.04
CA HIS A 170 1.07 0.76 8.08
C HIS A 170 0.84 2.16 7.48
N PHE A 171 -0.28 2.81 7.84
CA PHE A 171 -0.57 4.17 7.40
C PHE A 171 0.28 5.18 8.17
N LYS A 172 1.06 5.99 7.48
CA LYS A 172 2.00 6.95 8.09
C LYS A 172 2.25 8.17 7.20
N GLY A 173 2.82 9.22 7.78
CA GLY A 173 3.38 10.34 7.02
C GLY A 173 4.58 9.91 6.16
N HIS A 174 4.84 10.64 5.08
CA HIS A 174 5.98 10.43 4.21
C HIS A 174 6.54 11.76 3.73
N THR A 175 7.87 11.95 3.84
CA THR A 175 8.53 13.23 3.54
C THR A 175 8.37 13.67 2.09
N MET A 176 8.48 12.77 1.13
CA MET A 176 8.38 13.07 -0.30
C MET A 176 6.94 12.91 -0.84
N GLY A 177 6.17 11.96 -0.32
CA GLY A 177 4.84 11.63 -0.85
C GLY A 177 3.68 12.20 -0.03
N GLY A 178 3.94 13.00 1.01
CA GLY A 178 2.95 13.51 1.94
C GLY A 178 2.45 12.44 2.89
N PHE A 179 1.89 11.33 2.40
CA PHE A 179 1.56 10.16 3.21
C PHE A 179 1.95 8.85 2.52
N GLY A 180 2.17 7.80 3.32
CA GLY A 180 2.36 6.44 2.87
C GLY A 180 1.17 5.58 3.28
N GLY A 181 0.59 4.89 2.30
CA GLY A 181 -0.51 3.95 2.48
C GLY A 181 -0.42 2.86 1.43
N SER A 182 -1.51 2.13 1.19
CA SER A 182 -1.51 0.97 0.29
C SER A 182 -1.10 1.31 -1.14
N MET A 183 -1.51 2.47 -1.67
CA MET A 183 -1.11 2.89 -3.01
C MET A 183 0.41 3.05 -3.13
N LYS A 184 1.04 3.74 -2.17
CA LYS A 184 2.51 3.88 -2.16
C LYS A 184 3.21 2.53 -1.93
N ASN A 185 2.65 1.71 -1.05
CA ASN A 185 3.20 0.38 -0.75
C ASN A 185 3.22 -0.53 -1.99
N ILE A 186 2.23 -0.41 -2.87
CA ILE A 186 2.22 -1.13 -4.15
C ILE A 186 3.10 -0.41 -5.17
N ALA A 187 2.86 0.88 -5.42
CA ALA A 187 3.46 1.60 -6.54
C ALA A 187 5.00 1.77 -6.43
N ILE A 188 5.54 1.80 -5.20
CA ILE A 188 6.98 1.95 -4.96
C ILE A 188 7.58 0.67 -4.36
N GLY A 189 6.78 -0.11 -3.66
CA GLY A 189 7.23 -1.31 -2.95
C GLY A 189 6.97 -2.61 -3.71
N CYS A 190 6.55 -2.56 -4.97
CA CYS A 190 6.45 -3.70 -5.87
C CYS A 190 7.05 -3.39 -7.25
N ALA A 191 7.26 -2.08 -7.56
CA ALA A 191 7.84 -1.61 -8.83
C ALA A 191 9.35 -1.45 -8.73
#